data_7cf83bb79742afe75eabe70f27ebb394
#
_entry.id   7cf83bb79742afe75eabe70f27ebb394
#
_cell.length_a   1.000
_cell.length_b   1.000
_cell.length_c   1.000
_cell.angle_alpha   90.00
_cell.angle_beta   90.00
_cell.angle_gamma   90.00
#
_symmetry.space_group_name_H-M   'P 1'
#
loop_
_entity.id
_entity.type
_entity.pdbx_description
1 polymer ?
#
loop_
_entity_poly.entity_id
_entity_poly.type
_entity_poly.pdbx_seq_one_letter_code
_entity_poly.pdbx_strand_id
1 'polypeptide(L)'
;MKKYIAIALISGAFFTSCGEYNKVLKHGDYVYKYEAAKSYFGNGQYTKAATILEELITILKGTDDAQESLYMLAMAYYNQGDYITASHYFTTYYNTYPKGTFTELARFYSGKSLFLDTPEARLDQSSTYNAISELQLFMEYFPDSNRKTEAQLMIFNLQDKLVMKDYLT
;
A
#
# COMPACT_ATOMS: atom_id res chain seq x y z
N MET A 1 -10.51 12.12 -44.08
CA MET A 1 -9.47 12.99 -43.47
C MET A 1 -9.76 13.35 -42.01
N LYS A 2 -10.99 13.73 -41.61
CA LYS A 2 -11.28 14.10 -40.19
C LYS A 2 -11.08 12.98 -39.15
N LYS A 3 -11.29 11.70 -39.53
CA LYS A 3 -11.12 10.55 -38.62
C LYS A 3 -9.65 10.25 -38.25
N TYR A 4 -8.70 10.54 -39.13
CA TYR A 4 -7.27 10.31 -38.89
C TYR A 4 -6.63 11.42 -38.04
N ILE A 5 -7.20 12.63 -38.06
CA ILE A 5 -6.74 13.74 -37.22
C ILE A 5 -7.06 13.48 -35.74
N ALA A 6 -8.22 12.87 -35.45
CA ALA A 6 -8.60 12.52 -34.07
C ALA A 6 -7.69 11.44 -33.46
N ILE A 7 -7.24 10.47 -34.26
CA ILE A 7 -6.33 9.39 -33.81
C ILE A 7 -4.93 9.95 -33.54
N ALA A 8 -4.46 10.89 -34.37
CA ALA A 8 -3.14 11.53 -34.17
C ALA A 8 -3.09 12.40 -32.91
N LEU A 9 -4.21 13.03 -32.51
CA LEU A 9 -4.29 13.84 -31.29
C LEU A 9 -4.29 12.99 -30.00
N ILE A 10 -4.84 11.80 -30.04
CA ILE A 10 -4.83 10.87 -28.89
C ILE A 10 -3.44 10.26 -28.68
N SER A 11 -2.69 9.97 -29.74
CA SER A 11 -1.34 9.41 -29.62
C SER A 11 -0.30 10.43 -29.12
N GLY A 12 -0.50 11.73 -29.34
CA GLY A 12 0.38 12.79 -28.87
C GLY A 12 0.38 13.00 -27.34
N ALA A 13 -0.73 12.69 -26.66
CA ALA A 13 -0.86 12.91 -25.23
C ALA A 13 -0.07 11.90 -24.37
N PHE A 14 0.26 10.72 -24.90
CA PHE A 14 1.01 9.70 -24.15
C PHE A 14 2.52 9.96 -24.09
N PHE A 15 3.10 10.68 -25.04
CA PHE A 15 4.55 10.91 -25.07
C PHE A 15 5.02 12.03 -24.13
N THR A 16 4.17 12.99 -23.78
CA THR A 16 4.54 14.10 -22.88
C THR A 16 4.66 13.67 -21.41
N SER A 17 3.85 12.71 -20.96
CA SER A 17 3.85 12.21 -19.56
C SER A 17 5.15 11.50 -19.17
N CYS A 18 5.81 10.81 -20.09
CA CYS A 18 7.04 10.07 -19.80
C CYS A 18 8.26 10.99 -19.61
N GLY A 19 8.30 12.12 -20.34
CA GLY A 19 9.37 13.12 -20.23
C GLY A 19 9.34 13.88 -18.91
N GLU A 20 8.15 14.19 -18.40
CA GLU A 20 7.96 14.91 -17.15
C GLU A 20 8.36 14.05 -15.94
N TYR A 21 7.93 12.79 -15.90
CA TYR A 21 8.31 11.85 -14.85
C TYR A 21 9.83 11.65 -14.75
N ASN A 22 10.52 11.50 -15.89
CA ASN A 22 11.98 11.38 -15.91
C ASN A 22 12.70 12.65 -15.39
N LYS A 23 12.10 13.85 -15.56
CA LYS A 23 12.63 15.08 -14.97
C LYS A 23 12.49 15.04 -13.44
N VAL A 24 11.36 14.56 -12.92
CA VAL A 24 11.17 14.40 -11.47
C VAL A 24 12.21 13.46 -10.88
N LEU A 25 12.42 12.28 -11.48
CA LEU A 25 13.40 11.31 -10.99
C LEU A 25 14.83 11.86 -10.91
N LYS A 26 15.21 12.70 -11.87
CA LYS A 26 16.55 13.32 -11.95
C LYS A 26 16.67 14.62 -11.14
N HIS A 27 15.59 15.13 -10.60
CA HIS A 27 15.59 16.39 -9.86
C HIS A 27 16.34 16.22 -8.52
N GLY A 28 17.18 17.19 -8.17
CA GLY A 28 17.95 17.15 -6.94
C GLY A 28 17.22 17.68 -5.70
N ASP A 29 16.07 18.34 -5.88
CA ASP A 29 15.26 18.90 -4.80
C ASP A 29 14.24 17.87 -4.28
N TYR A 30 14.38 17.48 -3.02
CA TYR A 30 13.53 16.48 -2.39
C TYR A 30 12.13 17.00 -2.05
N VAL A 31 11.96 18.30 -1.80
CA VAL A 31 10.64 18.92 -1.61
C VAL A 31 9.86 18.83 -2.93
N TYR A 32 10.49 19.12 -4.04
CA TYR A 32 9.88 18.97 -5.35
C TYR A 32 9.49 17.50 -5.64
N LYS A 33 10.37 16.54 -5.33
CA LYS A 33 10.06 15.11 -5.48
C LYS A 33 8.89 14.67 -4.60
N TYR A 34 8.84 15.17 -3.37
CA TYR A 34 7.77 14.85 -2.42
C TYR A 34 6.41 15.33 -2.92
N GLU A 35 6.31 16.58 -3.37
CA GLU A 35 5.07 17.12 -3.93
C GLU A 35 4.68 16.38 -5.23
N ALA A 36 5.63 16.01 -6.06
CA ALA A 36 5.38 15.20 -7.25
C ALA A 36 4.86 13.79 -6.88
N ALA A 37 5.42 13.14 -5.86
CA ALA A 37 4.96 11.85 -5.37
C ALA A 37 3.51 11.92 -4.87
N LYS A 38 3.15 12.96 -4.10
CA LYS A 38 1.78 13.23 -3.65
C LYS A 38 0.83 13.41 -4.84
N SER A 39 1.25 14.17 -5.83
CA SER A 39 0.47 14.38 -7.05
C SER A 39 0.24 13.07 -7.82
N TYR A 40 1.28 12.28 -8.05
CA TYR A 40 1.14 10.97 -8.70
C TYR A 40 0.25 10.03 -7.93
N PHE A 41 0.39 9.99 -6.60
CA PHE A 41 -0.45 9.18 -5.72
C PHE A 41 -1.92 9.60 -5.81
N GLY A 42 -2.21 10.89 -5.69
CA GLY A 42 -3.58 11.44 -5.78
C GLY A 42 -4.25 11.19 -7.14
N ASN A 43 -3.45 11.08 -8.20
CA ASN A 43 -3.92 10.75 -9.55
C ASN A 43 -3.97 9.24 -9.85
N GLY A 44 -3.79 8.38 -8.85
CA GLY A 44 -3.83 6.93 -9.02
C GLY A 44 -2.62 6.33 -9.74
N GLN A 45 -1.55 7.11 -9.97
CA GLN A 45 -0.32 6.66 -10.62
C GLN A 45 0.64 6.06 -9.58
N TYR A 46 0.16 5.01 -8.89
CA TYR A 46 0.79 4.45 -7.71
C TYR A 46 2.22 3.95 -7.96
N THR A 47 2.49 3.33 -9.12
CA THR A 47 3.84 2.87 -9.48
C THR A 47 4.85 4.02 -9.55
N LYS A 48 4.47 5.15 -10.16
CA LYS A 48 5.33 6.33 -10.22
C LYS A 48 5.54 6.95 -8.83
N ALA A 49 4.48 7.03 -8.04
CA ALA A 49 4.56 7.51 -6.68
C ALA A 49 5.47 6.62 -5.83
N ALA A 50 5.31 5.30 -5.88
CA ALA A 50 6.13 4.35 -5.13
C ALA A 50 7.62 4.50 -5.45
N THR A 51 8.00 4.56 -6.73
CA THR A 51 9.40 4.73 -7.13
C THR A 51 10.06 5.99 -6.54
N ILE A 52 9.32 7.11 -6.49
CA ILE A 52 9.83 8.35 -5.90
C ILE A 52 9.89 8.23 -4.37
N LEU A 53 8.85 7.64 -3.76
CA LEU A 53 8.75 7.48 -2.31
C LEU A 53 9.81 6.55 -1.74
N GLU A 54 10.22 5.50 -2.46
CA GLU A 54 11.33 4.60 -2.06
C GLU A 54 12.65 5.35 -1.88
N GLU A 55 12.93 6.32 -2.74
CA GLU A 55 14.08 7.21 -2.56
C GLU A 55 13.88 8.13 -1.34
N LEU A 56 12.69 8.74 -1.23
CA LEU A 56 12.39 9.74 -0.21
C LEU A 56 12.40 9.20 1.22
N ILE A 57 11.88 7.99 1.47
CA ILE A 57 11.88 7.41 2.83
C ILE A 57 13.29 7.23 3.41
N THR A 58 14.29 7.12 2.55
CA THR A 58 15.70 7.00 2.98
C THR A 58 16.28 8.36 3.31
N ILE A 59 15.94 9.38 2.52
CA ILE A 59 16.54 10.72 2.58
C ILE A 59 15.86 11.58 3.64
N LEU A 60 14.51 11.49 3.75
CA LEU A 60 13.71 12.27 4.69
C LEU A 60 13.74 11.73 6.12
N LYS A 61 14.52 10.68 6.40
CA LYS A 61 14.57 10.04 7.72
C LYS A 61 14.82 11.05 8.83
N GLY A 62 13.90 11.10 9.79
CA GLY A 62 13.94 12.03 10.92
C GLY A 62 13.18 13.34 10.70
N THR A 63 12.51 13.52 9.56
CA THR A 63 11.61 14.65 9.30
C THR A 63 10.14 14.23 9.46
N ASP A 64 9.23 15.21 9.58
CA ASP A 64 7.79 14.95 9.63
C ASP A 64 7.29 14.32 8.32
N ASP A 65 7.84 14.72 7.18
CA ASP A 65 7.51 14.19 5.86
C ASP A 65 7.89 12.72 5.70
N ALA A 66 8.83 12.21 6.50
CA ALA A 66 9.22 10.80 6.46
C ALA A 66 8.08 9.85 6.86
N GLN A 67 7.26 10.24 7.85
CA GLN A 67 6.10 9.44 8.26
C GLN A 67 5.08 9.35 7.15
N GLU A 68 4.69 10.50 6.58
CA GLU A 68 3.70 10.53 5.50
C GLU A 68 4.21 9.79 4.27
N SER A 69 5.49 9.96 3.89
CA SER A 69 6.12 9.26 2.77
C SER A 69 6.08 7.74 2.93
N LEU A 70 6.42 7.23 4.11
CA LEU A 70 6.42 5.79 4.37
C LEU A 70 5.01 5.20 4.35
N TYR A 71 4.03 5.90 4.94
CA TYR A 71 2.63 5.47 4.89
C TYR A 71 2.08 5.51 3.46
N MET A 72 2.37 6.57 2.73
CA MET A 72 1.95 6.73 1.33
C MET A 72 2.57 5.66 0.43
N LEU A 73 3.83 5.27 0.67
CA LEU A 73 4.50 4.18 -0.03
C LEU A 73 3.78 2.85 0.19
N ALA A 74 3.46 2.53 1.45
CA ALA A 74 2.69 1.34 1.78
C ALA A 74 1.31 1.33 1.08
N MET A 75 0.60 2.46 1.10
CA MET A 75 -0.67 2.62 0.40
C MET A 75 -0.54 2.54 -1.12
N ALA A 76 0.57 3.00 -1.69
CA ALA A 76 0.82 2.88 -3.13
C ALA A 76 0.93 1.41 -3.56
N TYR A 77 1.66 0.59 -2.82
CA TYR A 77 1.73 -0.86 -3.05
C TYR A 77 0.39 -1.56 -2.82
N TYR A 78 -0.33 -1.18 -1.76
CA TYR A 78 -1.68 -1.70 -1.49
C TYR A 78 -2.63 -1.45 -2.67
N ASN A 79 -2.64 -0.24 -3.21
CA ASN A 79 -3.49 0.12 -4.34
C ASN A 79 -3.04 -0.50 -5.68
N GLN A 80 -1.79 -0.94 -5.78
CA GLN A 80 -1.28 -1.74 -6.92
C GLN A 80 -1.66 -3.22 -6.81
N GLY A 81 -2.16 -3.68 -5.66
CA GLY A 81 -2.44 -5.08 -5.39
C GLY A 81 -1.21 -5.89 -4.97
N ASP A 82 -0.06 -5.24 -4.75
CA ASP A 82 1.12 -5.87 -4.15
C ASP A 82 0.99 -5.86 -2.63
N TYR A 83 0.18 -6.79 -2.13
CA TYR A 83 -0.21 -6.83 -0.72
C TYR A 83 0.93 -7.29 0.20
N ILE A 84 1.83 -8.12 -0.29
CA ILE A 84 3.01 -8.55 0.49
C ILE A 84 3.92 -7.36 0.76
N THR A 85 4.28 -6.61 -0.29
CA THR A 85 5.12 -5.42 -0.16
C THR A 85 4.42 -4.34 0.66
N ALA A 86 3.11 -4.15 0.47
CA ALA A 86 2.30 -3.22 1.26
C ALA A 86 2.35 -3.56 2.75
N SER A 87 2.10 -4.83 3.13
CA SER A 87 2.17 -5.28 4.52
C SER A 87 3.54 -5.04 5.14
N HIS A 88 4.62 -5.29 4.38
CA HIS A 88 5.98 -5.01 4.83
C HIS A 88 6.18 -3.53 5.17
N TYR A 89 5.77 -2.61 4.29
CA TYR A 89 5.93 -1.17 4.55
C TYR A 89 4.99 -0.66 5.65
N PHE A 90 3.78 -1.18 5.78
CA PHE A 90 2.91 -0.87 6.92
C PHE A 90 3.52 -1.34 8.24
N THR A 91 4.10 -2.54 8.28
CA THR A 91 4.82 -3.07 9.44
C THR A 91 6.03 -2.20 9.78
N THR A 92 6.79 -1.81 8.79
CA THR A 92 7.91 -0.87 8.95
C THR A 92 7.44 0.46 9.53
N TYR A 93 6.28 0.97 9.07
CA TYR A 93 5.71 2.22 9.57
C TYR A 93 5.42 2.14 11.08
N TYR A 94 4.60 1.21 11.54
CA TYR A 94 4.19 1.19 12.94
C TYR A 94 5.32 0.78 13.90
N ASN A 95 6.33 0.08 13.41
CA ASN A 95 7.54 -0.21 14.19
C ASN A 95 8.46 1.01 14.32
N THR A 96 8.55 1.83 13.26
CA THR A 96 9.37 3.04 13.26
C THR A 96 8.68 4.19 14.00
N TYR A 97 7.37 4.30 13.85
CA TYR A 97 6.54 5.37 14.41
C TYR A 97 5.39 4.80 15.26
N PRO A 98 5.68 4.20 16.44
CA PRO A 98 4.65 3.52 17.25
C PRO A 98 3.57 4.46 17.80
N LYS A 99 3.82 5.77 17.79
CA LYS A 99 2.88 6.84 18.16
C LYS A 99 2.61 7.80 17.00
N GLY A 100 2.89 7.38 15.78
CA GLY A 100 2.70 8.18 14.58
C GLY A 100 1.23 8.37 14.22
N THR A 101 0.95 9.40 13.42
CA THR A 101 -0.42 9.78 13.01
C THR A 101 -1.16 8.62 12.32
N PHE A 102 -0.45 7.78 11.57
CA PHE A 102 -1.05 6.70 10.78
C PHE A 102 -0.85 5.31 11.41
N THR A 103 -0.41 5.21 12.68
CA THR A 103 -0.05 3.91 13.30
C THR A 103 -1.24 2.96 13.37
N GLU A 104 -2.43 3.44 13.75
CA GLU A 104 -3.66 2.64 13.74
C GLU A 104 -3.97 2.15 12.32
N LEU A 105 -3.94 3.05 11.34
CA LEU A 105 -4.21 2.71 9.94
C LEU A 105 -3.17 1.73 9.39
N ALA A 106 -1.90 1.93 9.69
CA ALA A 106 -0.82 1.06 9.25
C ALA A 106 -0.99 -0.37 9.80
N ARG A 107 -1.32 -0.53 11.09
CA ARG A 107 -1.61 -1.86 11.66
C ARG A 107 -2.83 -2.50 11.00
N PHE A 108 -3.90 -1.75 10.82
CA PHE A 108 -5.09 -2.26 10.15
C PHE A 108 -4.80 -2.71 8.72
N TYR A 109 -4.14 -1.86 7.93
CA TYR A 109 -3.82 -2.18 6.54
C TYR A 109 -2.73 -3.24 6.38
N SER A 110 -1.84 -3.42 7.35
CA SER A 110 -0.92 -4.56 7.39
C SER A 110 -1.71 -5.87 7.43
N GLY A 111 -2.59 -6.04 8.41
CA GLY A 111 -3.45 -7.21 8.52
C GLY A 111 -4.39 -7.41 7.33
N LYS A 112 -4.98 -6.32 6.81
CA LYS A 112 -5.86 -6.36 5.63
C LYS A 112 -5.10 -6.75 4.36
N SER A 113 -3.86 -6.31 4.19
CA SER A 113 -3.00 -6.71 3.07
C SER A 113 -2.73 -8.21 3.12
N LEU A 114 -2.33 -8.73 4.27
CA LEU A 114 -2.13 -10.17 4.45
C LEU A 114 -3.41 -10.98 4.22
N PHE A 115 -4.57 -10.47 4.66
CA PHE A 115 -5.86 -11.08 4.37
C PHE A 115 -6.12 -11.20 2.86
N LEU A 116 -5.85 -10.14 2.10
CA LEU A 116 -6.04 -10.11 0.64
C LEU A 116 -5.05 -11.01 -0.10
N ASP A 117 -3.88 -11.27 0.47
CA ASP A 117 -2.84 -12.13 -0.10
C ASP A 117 -3.00 -13.61 0.30
N THR A 118 -3.97 -13.97 1.13
CA THR A 118 -4.13 -15.37 1.55
C THR A 118 -4.50 -16.30 0.39
N PRO A 119 -3.86 -17.48 0.30
CA PRO A 119 -4.10 -18.45 -0.77
C PRO A 119 -5.46 -19.13 -0.64
N GLU A 120 -5.80 -19.93 -1.67
CA GLU A 120 -6.95 -20.83 -1.60
C GLU A 120 -6.81 -21.88 -0.50
N ALA A 121 -7.93 -22.38 0.02
CA ALA A 121 -7.96 -23.31 1.17
C ALA A 121 -7.12 -24.59 0.99
N ARG A 122 -6.94 -25.07 -0.26
CA ARG A 122 -6.16 -26.30 -0.57
C ARG A 122 -4.65 -26.13 -0.46
N LEU A 123 -4.16 -24.89 -0.46
CA LEU A 123 -2.73 -24.57 -0.43
C LEU A 123 -2.23 -24.46 1.01
N ASP A 124 -0.93 -24.20 1.18
CA ASP A 124 -0.34 -23.92 2.48
C ASP A 124 -0.99 -22.67 3.10
N GLN A 125 -1.38 -22.77 4.37
CA GLN A 125 -2.12 -21.74 5.08
C GLN A 125 -1.28 -20.92 6.07
N SER A 126 0.05 -20.98 5.99
CA SER A 126 0.94 -20.23 6.89
C SER A 126 0.67 -18.72 6.82
N SER A 127 0.43 -18.17 5.63
CA SER A 127 0.05 -16.77 5.45
C SER A 127 -1.31 -16.43 6.04
N THR A 128 -2.26 -17.38 6.06
CA THR A 128 -3.58 -17.22 6.68
C THR A 128 -3.46 -17.06 8.21
N TYR A 129 -2.61 -17.86 8.85
CA TYR A 129 -2.34 -17.70 10.28
C TYR A 129 -1.66 -16.36 10.60
N ASN A 130 -0.73 -15.92 9.75
CA ASN A 130 -0.09 -14.61 9.90
C ASN A 130 -1.12 -13.47 9.78
N ALA A 131 -2.03 -13.54 8.82
CA ALA A 131 -3.10 -12.54 8.66
C ALA A 131 -4.02 -12.48 9.88
N ILE A 132 -4.43 -13.64 10.43
CA ILE A 132 -5.22 -13.70 11.65
C ILE A 132 -4.48 -13.05 12.82
N SER A 133 -3.19 -13.38 12.99
CA SER A 133 -2.37 -12.82 14.07
C SER A 133 -2.27 -11.29 13.98
N GLU A 134 -1.97 -10.75 12.79
CA GLU A 134 -1.87 -9.30 12.59
C GLU A 134 -3.20 -8.57 12.87
N LEU A 135 -4.32 -9.13 12.42
CA LEU A 135 -5.65 -8.56 12.68
C LEU A 135 -6.04 -8.63 14.18
N GLN A 136 -5.65 -9.70 14.87
CA GLN A 136 -5.86 -9.82 16.31
C GLN A 136 -5.04 -8.78 17.08
N LEU A 137 -3.76 -8.62 16.73
CA LEU A 137 -2.88 -7.58 17.30
C LEU A 137 -3.44 -6.18 17.06
N PHE A 138 -3.95 -5.90 15.84
CA PHE A 138 -4.62 -4.63 15.59
C PHE A 138 -5.77 -4.38 16.56
N MET A 139 -6.64 -5.37 16.79
CA MET A 139 -7.79 -5.24 17.69
C MET A 139 -7.39 -5.11 19.17
N GLU A 140 -6.26 -5.71 19.56
CA GLU A 140 -5.69 -5.59 20.90
C GLU A 140 -5.12 -4.20 21.15
N TYR A 141 -4.33 -3.66 20.19
CA TYR A 141 -3.73 -2.32 20.31
C TYR A 141 -4.75 -1.19 20.17
N PHE A 142 -5.83 -1.41 19.40
CA PHE A 142 -6.85 -0.40 19.10
C PHE A 142 -8.27 -0.94 19.37
N PRO A 143 -8.61 -1.24 20.65
CA PRO A 143 -9.89 -1.85 21.01
C PRO A 143 -11.11 -0.99 20.68
N ASP A 144 -10.92 0.33 20.61
CA ASP A 144 -11.99 1.31 20.34
C ASP A 144 -12.02 1.77 18.87
N SER A 145 -11.20 1.15 18.00
CA SER A 145 -11.17 1.49 16.57
C SER A 145 -12.50 1.21 15.88
N ASN A 146 -12.93 2.14 15.04
CA ASN A 146 -14.11 1.97 14.18
C ASN A 146 -13.91 0.87 13.10
N ARG A 147 -12.66 0.40 12.91
CA ARG A 147 -12.28 -0.70 11.99
C ARG A 147 -12.31 -2.08 12.64
N LYS A 148 -12.55 -2.15 13.95
CA LYS A 148 -12.57 -3.40 14.70
C LYS A 148 -13.54 -4.43 14.12
N THR A 149 -14.76 -3.99 13.77
CA THR A 149 -15.77 -4.89 13.18
C THR A 149 -15.31 -5.46 11.84
N GLU A 150 -14.68 -4.64 10.99
CA GLU A 150 -14.12 -5.10 9.72
C GLU A 150 -12.99 -6.12 9.94
N ALA A 151 -12.08 -5.85 10.88
CA ALA A 151 -11.01 -6.77 11.25
C ALA A 151 -11.55 -8.11 11.76
N GLN A 152 -12.59 -8.08 12.60
CA GLN A 152 -13.24 -9.29 13.12
C GLN A 152 -13.88 -10.12 12.01
N LEU A 153 -14.54 -9.49 11.05
CA LEU A 153 -15.12 -10.19 9.88
C LEU A 153 -14.04 -10.84 9.02
N MET A 154 -12.92 -10.18 8.81
CA MET A 154 -11.78 -10.78 8.10
C MET A 154 -11.23 -12.00 8.82
N ILE A 155 -11.10 -11.94 10.16
CA ILE A 155 -10.67 -13.08 10.97
C ILE A 155 -11.64 -14.26 10.82
N PHE A 156 -12.96 -14.04 10.89
CA PHE A 156 -13.94 -15.10 10.68
C PHE A 156 -13.81 -15.75 9.29
N ASN A 157 -13.66 -14.94 8.23
CA ASN A 157 -13.48 -15.47 6.89
C ASN A 157 -12.20 -16.33 6.76
N LEU A 158 -11.12 -15.94 7.45
CA LEU A 158 -9.88 -16.72 7.45
C LEU A 158 -10.04 -18.03 8.26
N GLN A 159 -10.74 -18.00 9.38
CA GLN A 159 -11.03 -19.20 10.18
C GLN A 159 -11.90 -20.18 9.41
N ASP A 160 -12.94 -19.72 8.70
CA ASP A 160 -13.75 -20.56 7.82
C ASP A 160 -12.91 -21.20 6.70
N LYS A 161 -11.95 -20.44 6.14
CA LYS A 161 -11.00 -20.97 5.14
C LYS A 161 -10.15 -22.12 5.72
N LEU A 162 -9.68 -22.00 6.96
CA LEU A 162 -8.92 -23.06 7.62
C LEU A 162 -9.78 -24.31 7.88
N VAL A 163 -11.02 -24.12 8.33
CA VAL A 163 -11.99 -25.23 8.50
C VAL A 163 -12.24 -25.93 7.17
N MET A 164 -12.42 -25.18 6.09
CA MET A 164 -12.59 -25.77 4.76
C MET A 164 -11.39 -26.59 4.30
N LYS A 165 -10.16 -26.20 4.67
CA LYS A 165 -8.96 -26.98 4.37
C LYS A 165 -9.06 -28.36 4.97
N ASP A 166 -9.47 -28.46 6.23
CA ASP A 166 -9.56 -29.74 6.96
C ASP A 166 -10.59 -30.71 6.34
N TYR A 167 -11.61 -30.17 5.63
CA TYR A 167 -12.56 -31.00 4.88
C TYR A 167 -12.08 -31.42 3.48
N LEU A 168 -11.06 -30.75 2.94
CA LEU A 168 -10.57 -30.97 1.58
C LEU A 168 -9.28 -31.82 1.55
N THR A 169 -8.67 -32.09 2.70
CA THR A 169 -7.49 -32.96 2.89
C THR A 169 -7.87 -34.28 3.45
#